data_cf391587fbfd65fb9fa788fe1bf64fe6
#
_entry.id   cf391587fbfd65fb9fa788fe1bf64fe6
#
_cell.length_a   1.000
_cell.length_b   1.000
_cell.length_c   1.000
_cell.angle_alpha   90.00
_cell.angle_beta   90.00
_cell.angle_gamma   90.00
#
_symmetry.space_group_name_H-M   'P 1'
#
loop_
_entity.id
_entity.type
_entity.pdbx_description
1 polymer ?
#
loop_
_entity_poly.entity_id
_entity_poly.type
_entity_poly.pdbx_seq_one_letter_code
_entity_poly.pdbx_strand_id
1 'polypeptide(L)'
;YPCSALDYLRQSPYHSWPTIVDYGWGGYFYWQWPEKSIFIDGRLPQYPWRDQTLIEHYGRFFVESDIKAALNDYDLSVIVLAQPPVVKFNWLEIWLLGRGQQIEDYETYQEGFRRAMLKLPNWRLVYSDAVATVYVRQ
;
A
#
# COMPACT_ATOMS: atom_id res chain seq x y z
N TYR A 1 4.87 -9.49 -7.76
CA TYR A 1 4.97 -9.45 -6.30
C TYR A 1 6.17 -8.60 -5.88
N PRO A 2 6.14 -7.97 -4.70
CA PRO A 2 7.17 -7.04 -4.23
C PRO A 2 8.36 -7.77 -3.58
N CYS A 3 8.98 -8.72 -4.29
CA CYS A 3 10.07 -9.56 -3.75
C CYS A 3 11.24 -8.71 -3.25
N SER A 4 11.71 -7.78 -4.07
CA SER A 4 12.86 -6.94 -3.74
C SER A 4 12.58 -5.98 -2.58
N ALA A 5 11.35 -5.44 -2.50
CA ALA A 5 10.93 -4.60 -1.37
C ALA A 5 10.86 -5.39 -0.05
N LEU A 6 10.39 -6.65 -0.11
CA LEU A 6 10.37 -7.54 1.04
C LEU A 6 11.79 -7.87 1.51
N ASP A 7 12.70 -8.22 0.59
CA ASP A 7 14.10 -8.51 0.90
C ASP A 7 14.82 -7.28 1.48
N TYR A 8 14.54 -6.10 0.92
CA TYR A 8 15.02 -4.84 1.48
C TYR A 8 14.57 -4.65 2.93
N LEU A 9 13.28 -4.84 3.21
CA LEU A 9 12.73 -4.69 4.58
C LEU A 9 13.35 -5.69 5.56
N ARG A 10 13.55 -6.93 5.16
CA ARG A 10 14.18 -7.96 6.00
C ARG A 10 15.60 -7.59 6.44
N GLN A 11 16.36 -6.96 5.54
CA GLN A 11 17.75 -6.56 5.78
C GLN A 11 17.87 -5.17 6.41
N SER A 12 16.78 -4.40 6.49
CA SER A 12 16.75 -3.05 7.00
C SER A 12 16.58 -3.00 8.53
N PRO A 13 16.90 -1.87 9.18
CA PRO A 13 16.59 -1.66 10.59
C PRO A 13 15.07 -1.63 10.88
N TYR A 14 14.24 -1.57 9.86
CA TYR A 14 12.77 -1.49 9.95
C TYR A 14 12.10 -2.88 9.97
N HIS A 15 12.86 -3.96 9.98
CA HIS A 15 12.35 -5.34 9.86
C HIS A 15 11.29 -5.70 10.91
N SER A 16 11.37 -5.16 12.12
CA SER A 16 10.42 -5.43 13.23
C SER A 16 9.27 -4.43 13.34
N TRP A 17 9.27 -3.36 12.53
CA TRP A 17 8.31 -2.28 12.66
C TRP A 17 6.93 -2.66 12.14
N PRO A 18 5.82 -2.21 12.81
CA PRO A 18 4.45 -2.44 12.34
C PRO A 18 4.26 -1.91 10.92
N THR A 19 3.76 -2.77 10.04
CA THR A 19 3.75 -2.51 8.60
C THR A 19 2.35 -2.63 8.02
N ILE A 20 1.98 -1.67 7.18
CA ILE A 20 0.86 -1.80 6.26
C ILE A 20 1.39 -2.08 4.86
N VAL A 21 0.80 -3.03 4.18
CA VAL A 21 1.13 -3.38 2.79
C VAL A 21 -0.10 -3.19 1.91
N ASP A 22 0.13 -3.08 0.61
CA ASP A 22 -0.97 -3.18 -0.36
C ASP A 22 -1.80 -4.42 -0.09
N TYR A 23 -3.14 -4.27 -0.09
CA TYR A 23 -4.07 -5.34 0.28
C TYR A 23 -3.82 -6.64 -0.49
N GLY A 24 -3.54 -6.54 -1.79
CA GLY A 24 -3.26 -7.70 -2.65
C GLY A 24 -1.96 -8.43 -2.28
N TRP A 25 -1.09 -7.82 -1.48
CA TRP A 25 0.21 -8.39 -1.10
C TRP A 25 0.26 -8.97 0.31
N GLY A 26 -0.76 -8.72 1.13
CA GLY A 26 -0.77 -9.20 2.51
C GLY A 26 -0.55 -10.71 2.63
N GLY A 27 -1.24 -11.51 1.82
CA GLY A 27 -1.06 -12.96 1.78
C GLY A 27 0.35 -13.39 1.35
N TYR A 28 0.96 -12.65 0.39
CA TYR A 28 2.34 -12.91 -0.04
C TYR A 28 3.35 -12.60 1.07
N PHE A 29 3.20 -11.47 1.75
CA PHE A 29 4.04 -11.12 2.90
C PHE A 29 3.95 -12.16 4.00
N TYR A 30 2.74 -12.59 4.36
CA TYR A 30 2.53 -13.62 5.38
C TYR A 30 3.17 -14.96 5.00
N TRP A 31 3.06 -15.36 3.73
CA TRP A 31 3.66 -16.60 3.26
C TRP A 31 5.20 -16.55 3.25
N GLN A 32 5.77 -15.45 2.78
CA GLN A 32 7.22 -15.28 2.69
C GLN A 32 7.88 -14.92 4.03
N TRP A 33 7.14 -14.27 4.92
CA TRP A 33 7.66 -13.78 6.19
C TRP A 33 6.59 -13.87 7.29
N PRO A 34 6.32 -15.09 7.81
CA PRO A 34 5.22 -15.33 8.77
C PRO A 34 5.35 -14.56 10.09
N GLU A 35 6.59 -14.21 10.49
CA GLU A 35 6.86 -13.51 11.75
C GLU A 35 6.61 -11.99 11.62
N LYS A 36 6.46 -11.50 10.37
CA LYS A 36 6.22 -10.08 10.14
C LYS A 36 4.80 -9.69 10.50
N SER A 37 4.67 -8.77 11.44
CA SER A 37 3.37 -8.15 11.72
C SER A 37 2.96 -7.22 10.57
N ILE A 38 1.86 -7.54 9.91
CA ILE A 38 1.22 -6.71 8.88
C ILE A 38 -0.21 -6.37 9.30
N PHE A 39 -0.69 -5.20 8.87
CA PHE A 39 -1.99 -4.67 9.28
C PHE A 39 -3.16 -5.51 8.78
N ILE A 40 -3.13 -5.95 7.52
CA ILE A 40 -4.21 -6.73 6.90
C ILE A 40 -3.66 -7.67 5.84
N ASP A 41 -4.31 -8.82 5.70
CA ASP A 41 -4.15 -9.72 4.56
C ASP A 41 -5.52 -10.11 3.99
N GLY A 42 -5.52 -10.65 2.77
CA GLY A 42 -6.75 -11.00 2.04
C GLY A 42 -7.58 -12.15 2.63
N ARG A 43 -7.19 -12.75 3.76
CA ARG A 43 -7.90 -13.89 4.37
C ARG A 43 -9.05 -13.47 5.29
N LEU A 44 -8.91 -12.32 5.95
CA LEU A 44 -9.85 -11.88 6.99
C LEU A 44 -10.35 -10.42 6.78
N PRO A 45 -10.72 -10.01 5.55
CA PRO A 45 -11.13 -8.63 5.31
C PRO A 45 -12.40 -8.25 6.09
N GLN A 46 -13.30 -9.20 6.29
CA GLN A 46 -14.57 -9.01 6.99
C GLN A 46 -14.48 -9.30 8.50
N TYR A 47 -13.28 -9.55 9.02
CA TYR A 47 -13.11 -9.77 10.45
C TYR A 47 -13.49 -8.52 11.23
N PRO A 48 -14.45 -8.62 12.16
CA PRO A 48 -14.85 -7.48 12.98
C PRO A 48 -13.73 -7.15 13.97
N TRP A 49 -13.31 -5.90 13.97
CA TRP A 49 -12.31 -5.40 14.89
C TRP A 49 -12.71 -4.01 15.39
N ARG A 50 -12.88 -3.87 16.71
CA ARG A 50 -13.49 -2.70 17.33
C ARG A 50 -14.94 -2.52 16.81
N ASP A 51 -15.24 -1.40 16.18
CA ASP A 51 -16.56 -0.98 15.69
C ASP A 51 -16.82 -1.25 14.21
N GLN A 52 -15.79 -1.69 13.46
CA GLN A 52 -15.84 -1.88 12.02
C GLN A 52 -15.11 -3.16 11.59
N THR A 53 -15.15 -3.48 10.30
CA THR A 53 -14.37 -4.57 9.73
C THR A 53 -12.94 -4.12 9.42
N LEU A 54 -11.98 -5.05 9.34
CA LEU A 54 -10.59 -4.74 8.99
C LEU A 54 -10.46 -4.05 7.64
N ILE A 55 -11.31 -4.38 6.66
CA ILE A 55 -11.28 -3.72 5.35
C ILE A 55 -11.76 -2.27 5.41
N GLU A 56 -12.75 -1.96 6.25
CA GLU A 56 -13.19 -0.58 6.47
C GLU A 56 -12.09 0.23 7.15
N HIS A 57 -11.42 -0.33 8.15
CA HIS A 57 -10.25 0.30 8.76
C HIS A 57 -9.11 0.51 7.74
N TYR A 58 -8.89 -0.45 6.85
CA TYR A 58 -7.92 -0.31 5.76
C TYR A 58 -8.31 0.82 4.79
N GLY A 59 -9.60 0.98 4.51
CA GLY A 59 -10.13 2.05 3.66
C GLY A 59 -9.73 3.46 4.13
N ARG A 60 -9.58 3.68 5.44
CA ARG A 60 -9.20 4.98 6.02
C ARG A 60 -7.85 5.51 5.53
N PHE A 61 -6.92 4.61 5.17
CA PHE A 61 -5.60 5.01 4.67
C PHE A 61 -5.64 5.65 3.28
N PHE A 62 -6.76 5.51 2.56
CA PHE A 62 -6.93 6.07 1.22
C PHE A 62 -7.77 7.34 1.20
N VAL A 63 -8.25 7.78 2.34
CA VAL A 63 -8.93 9.06 2.51
C VAL A 63 -7.90 10.10 2.95
N GLU A 64 -7.59 11.08 2.10
CA GLU A 64 -6.52 12.06 2.33
C GLU A 64 -6.65 12.79 3.69
N SER A 65 -7.88 13.09 4.11
CA SER A 65 -8.15 13.74 5.40
C SER A 65 -7.93 12.83 6.61
N ASP A 66 -8.02 11.51 6.46
CA ASP A 66 -8.02 10.54 7.55
C ASP A 66 -6.70 9.76 7.69
N ILE A 67 -5.88 9.73 6.66
CA ILE A 67 -4.63 8.94 6.63
C ILE A 67 -3.71 9.21 7.84
N LYS A 68 -3.54 10.47 8.23
CA LYS A 68 -2.67 10.82 9.36
C LYS A 68 -3.21 10.26 10.68
N ALA A 69 -4.51 10.37 10.89
CA ALA A 69 -5.17 9.80 12.05
C ALA A 69 -5.07 8.27 12.04
N ALA A 70 -5.38 7.63 10.91
CA ALA A 70 -5.31 6.19 10.76
C ALA A 70 -3.89 5.65 11.03
N LEU A 71 -2.84 6.26 10.50
CA LEU A 71 -1.45 5.84 10.74
C LEU A 71 -1.06 5.93 12.23
N ASN A 72 -1.59 6.92 12.95
CA ASN A 72 -1.34 7.07 14.38
C ASN A 72 -2.19 6.10 15.22
N ASP A 73 -3.48 5.92 14.88
CA ASP A 73 -4.40 5.04 15.61
C ASP A 73 -3.93 3.58 15.65
N TYR A 74 -3.18 3.16 14.61
CA TYR A 74 -2.66 1.79 14.48
C TYR A 74 -1.15 1.69 14.74
N ASP A 75 -0.50 2.79 15.14
CA ASP A 75 0.95 2.87 15.40
C ASP A 75 1.80 2.29 14.25
N LEU A 76 1.37 2.55 13.02
CA LEU A 76 2.07 2.06 11.84
C LEU A 76 3.32 2.90 11.58
N SER A 77 4.39 2.21 11.24
CA SER A 77 5.70 2.82 11.05
C SER A 77 6.34 2.50 9.70
N VAL A 78 5.80 1.52 8.98
CA VAL A 78 6.23 1.16 7.62
C VAL A 78 5.02 1.03 6.70
N ILE A 79 5.15 1.56 5.48
CA ILE A 79 4.13 1.47 4.43
C ILE A 79 4.78 0.91 3.18
N VAL A 80 4.19 -0.14 2.62
CA VAL A 80 4.59 -0.74 1.34
C VAL A 80 3.45 -0.60 0.35
N LEU A 81 3.65 0.20 -0.69
CA LEU A 81 2.66 0.46 -1.73
C LEU A 81 3.07 -0.12 -3.07
N ALA A 82 2.09 -0.62 -3.81
CA ALA A 82 2.28 -0.99 -5.20
C ALA A 82 2.61 0.24 -6.06
N GLN A 83 3.55 0.09 -6.99
CA GLN A 83 3.72 1.04 -8.09
C GLN A 83 2.60 0.79 -9.12
N PRO A 84 1.93 1.83 -9.62
CA PRO A 84 0.99 1.64 -10.71
C PRO A 84 1.75 1.06 -11.91
N PRO A 85 1.20 0.03 -12.55
CA PRO A 85 1.80 -0.48 -13.76
C PRO A 85 1.81 0.64 -14.81
N VAL A 86 2.98 0.90 -15.40
CA VAL A 86 3.08 1.81 -16.54
C VAL A 86 2.51 1.08 -17.75
N VAL A 87 1.19 1.10 -17.89
CA VAL A 87 0.50 0.50 -19.03
C VAL A 87 0.55 1.50 -20.18
N LYS A 88 1.46 1.27 -21.11
CA LYS A 88 1.51 2.03 -22.36
C LYS A 88 0.56 1.35 -23.36
N PHE A 89 -0.63 1.85 -23.48
CA PHE A 89 -1.51 1.44 -24.58
C PHE A 89 -1.08 2.11 -25.87
N ASN A 90 -1.03 1.34 -26.92
CA ASN A 90 -0.94 1.84 -28.27
C ASN A 90 -2.29 2.49 -28.66
N TRP A 91 -2.30 3.51 -29.53
CA TRP A 91 -3.51 4.22 -29.94
C TRP A 91 -4.61 3.29 -30.49
N LEU A 92 -4.22 2.17 -31.13
CA LEU A 92 -5.13 1.15 -31.66
C LEU A 92 -5.83 0.37 -30.55
N GLU A 93 -5.13 0.09 -29.46
CA GLU A 93 -5.68 -0.59 -28.27
C GLU A 93 -6.67 0.31 -27.53
N ILE A 94 -6.37 1.59 -27.43
CA ILE A 94 -7.28 2.59 -26.84
C ILE A 94 -8.57 2.69 -27.68
N TRP A 95 -8.44 2.70 -29.01
CA TRP A 95 -9.58 2.79 -29.90
C TRP A 95 -10.45 1.51 -29.92
N LEU A 96 -9.82 0.33 -29.93
CA LEU A 96 -10.52 -0.97 -29.93
C LEU A 96 -11.17 -1.33 -28.60
N LEU A 97 -10.57 -0.96 -27.48
CA LEU A 97 -10.98 -1.44 -26.17
C LEU A 97 -11.83 -0.43 -25.38
N GLY A 98 -11.91 0.82 -25.83
CA GLY A 98 -12.69 1.87 -25.16
C GLY A 98 -12.32 2.09 -23.68
N ARG A 99 -11.12 1.66 -23.27
CA ARG A 99 -10.69 1.52 -21.86
C ARG A 99 -10.07 2.77 -21.24
N GLY A 100 -10.22 3.94 -21.84
CA GLY A 100 -9.62 5.16 -21.27
C GLY A 100 -10.08 5.47 -19.84
N GLN A 101 -11.31 5.17 -19.48
CA GLN A 101 -11.88 5.55 -18.18
C GLN A 101 -11.54 4.63 -17.01
N GLN A 102 -11.38 3.32 -17.21
CA GLN A 102 -11.13 2.37 -16.09
C GLN A 102 -9.72 2.45 -15.51
N ILE A 103 -8.76 3.02 -16.23
CA ILE A 103 -7.39 3.19 -15.78
C ILE A 103 -7.26 4.44 -14.91
N GLU A 104 -8.00 5.50 -15.23
CA GLU A 104 -8.03 6.74 -14.45
C GLU A 104 -8.50 6.49 -13.00
N ASP A 105 -9.47 5.61 -12.77
CA ASP A 105 -10.00 5.33 -11.43
C ASP A 105 -8.98 4.61 -10.53
N TYR A 106 -8.22 3.67 -11.05
CA TYR A 106 -7.20 2.95 -10.29
C TYR A 106 -5.96 3.82 -10.00
N GLU A 107 -5.51 4.60 -10.98
CA GLU A 107 -4.43 5.57 -10.80
C GLU A 107 -4.82 6.64 -9.77
N THR A 108 -6.04 7.12 -9.78
CA THR A 108 -6.54 8.17 -8.88
C THR A 108 -6.51 7.73 -7.42
N TYR A 109 -6.83 6.47 -7.13
CA TYR A 109 -6.90 5.95 -5.78
C TYR A 109 -5.51 5.85 -5.11
N GLN A 110 -4.53 5.29 -5.82
CA GLN A 110 -3.16 5.19 -5.31
C GLN A 110 -2.38 6.50 -5.35
N GLU A 111 -2.67 7.38 -6.31
CA GLU A 111 -2.09 8.71 -6.35
C GLU A 111 -2.53 9.59 -5.18
N GLY A 112 -3.79 9.49 -4.75
CA GLY A 112 -4.30 10.17 -3.56
C GLY A 112 -3.48 9.81 -2.33
N PHE A 113 -3.23 8.51 -2.11
CA PHE A 113 -2.40 8.04 -1.02
C PHE A 113 -0.96 8.58 -1.11
N ARG A 114 -0.33 8.52 -2.28
CA ARG A 114 1.04 9.02 -2.49
C ARG A 114 1.16 10.52 -2.25
N ARG A 115 0.20 11.31 -2.74
CA ARG A 115 0.16 12.76 -2.50
C ARG A 115 0.02 13.07 -1.02
N ALA A 116 -0.81 12.30 -0.31
CA ALA A 116 -0.96 12.44 1.13
C ALA A 116 0.36 12.12 1.86
N MET A 117 1.07 11.05 1.45
CA MET A 117 2.37 10.69 2.03
C MET A 117 3.43 11.78 1.83
N LEU A 118 3.47 12.45 0.69
CA LEU A 118 4.39 13.56 0.43
C LEU A 118 4.14 14.77 1.33
N LYS A 119 2.92 14.92 1.85
CA LYS A 119 2.54 16.01 2.78
C LYS A 119 2.82 15.66 4.25
N LEU A 120 3.19 14.42 4.57
CA LEU A 120 3.48 13.98 5.93
C LEU A 120 4.97 14.17 6.25
N PRO A 121 5.36 15.19 7.04
CA PRO A 121 6.77 15.57 7.23
C PRO A 121 7.59 14.49 7.95
N ASN A 122 6.91 13.59 8.67
CA ASN A 122 7.54 12.52 9.45
C ASN A 122 7.68 11.20 8.69
N TRP A 123 7.42 11.20 7.38
CA TRP A 123 7.52 10.01 6.55
C TRP A 123 8.54 10.20 5.44
N ARG A 124 9.39 9.19 5.24
CA ARG A 124 10.44 9.21 4.23
C ARG A 124 10.36 8.00 3.32
N LEU A 125 10.48 8.23 2.02
CA LEU A 125 10.71 7.18 1.04
C LEU A 125 12.12 6.60 1.23
N VAL A 126 12.22 5.30 1.50
CA VAL A 126 13.50 4.59 1.75
C VAL A 126 13.83 3.56 0.69
N TYR A 127 12.83 3.13 -0.08
CA TYR A 127 13.00 2.18 -1.17
C TYR A 127 11.98 2.44 -2.27
N SER A 128 12.39 2.27 -3.55
CA SER A 128 11.51 2.32 -4.71
C SER A 128 12.09 1.50 -5.84
N ASP A 129 11.25 0.65 -6.44
CA ASP A 129 11.54 -0.06 -7.70
C ASP A 129 10.34 0.02 -8.65
N ALA A 130 10.32 -0.77 -9.73
CA ALA A 130 9.22 -0.78 -10.70
C ALA A 130 7.92 -1.39 -10.16
N VAL A 131 7.95 -2.07 -9.00
CA VAL A 131 6.83 -2.82 -8.43
C VAL A 131 6.32 -2.16 -7.17
N ALA A 132 7.21 -1.67 -6.29
CA ALA A 132 6.88 -1.23 -4.95
C ALA A 132 7.62 0.03 -4.51
N THR A 133 7.00 0.77 -3.59
CA THR A 133 7.64 1.83 -2.79
C THR A 133 7.52 1.50 -1.32
N VAL A 134 8.56 1.84 -0.54
CA VAL A 134 8.56 1.70 0.92
C VAL A 134 8.78 3.06 1.57
N TYR A 135 7.85 3.44 2.43
CA TYR A 135 7.95 4.62 3.29
C TYR A 135 8.12 4.18 4.74
N VAL A 136 8.91 4.95 5.50
CA VAL A 136 9.10 4.73 6.93
C VAL A 136 8.84 6.01 7.70
N ARG A 137 8.33 5.85 8.92
CA ARG A 137 8.14 6.94 9.88
C ARG A 137 9.49 7.30 10.50
N GLN A 138 9.77 8.62 10.63
CA GLN A 138 10.96 9.15 11.33
C GLN A 138 10.64 9.52 12.77
#